data_f370bde8e3d6ca48bee4d0a6eb6b0cb9
#
_entry.id   f370bde8e3d6ca48bee4d0a6eb6b0cb9
#
_cell.length_a   1.000
_cell.length_b   1.000
_cell.length_c   1.000
_cell.angle_alpha   90.00
_cell.angle_beta   90.00
_cell.angle_gamma   90.00
#
_symmetry.space_group_name_H-M   'P 1'
#
loop_
_entity.id
_entity.type
_entity.pdbx_description
1 polymer ?
#
loop_
_entity_poly.entity_id
_entity_poly.type
_entity_poly.pdbx_seq_one_letter_code
_entity_poly.pdbx_strand_id
1 'polypeptide(L)'
;IMFDQQGIVAVLDWEVAHIGDPMRDLGWICTNSWRFGRSDLPVGGFGDYEDLFAGYESVSGKEVDRDRVRWWEVFGSFWWAIGCLGMAEHYRTGPDKTVERPAIGRRSSECQVDCVNLLIPGNVELVATETEHGSNEMPRMEELLVSVRDFLREEVMRETQGRTNFLARVASNSLDIAIREQVMGSRLKEGEVKRLNKVVHRDGTLDELRWKLVKDIRSQAIELDAPGLEDYLRFTVVNQVSIDQPKYSGLKTAIS
;
A
#
# COMPACT_ATOMS: atom_id res chain seq x y z
N ILE A 1 18.78 -5.92 1.54
CA ILE A 1 20.14 -5.68 2.06
C ILE A 1 20.17 -6.09 3.53
N MET A 2 21.20 -6.80 3.94
CA MET A 2 21.52 -7.09 5.34
C MET A 2 22.75 -6.29 5.75
N PHE A 3 22.72 -5.70 6.92
CA PHE A 3 23.83 -4.90 7.43
C PHE A 3 23.99 -5.10 8.95
N ASP A 4 25.17 -4.83 9.46
CA ASP A 4 25.52 -4.81 10.87
C ASP A 4 26.37 -3.56 11.21
N GLN A 5 27.02 -3.57 12.39
CA GLN A 5 27.88 -2.45 12.82
C GLN A 5 29.14 -2.24 11.95
N GLN A 6 29.51 -3.21 11.12
CA GLN A 6 30.68 -3.16 10.24
C GLN A 6 30.32 -2.74 8.79
N GLY A 7 29.01 -2.69 8.46
CA GLY A 7 28.52 -2.29 7.16
C GLY A 7 27.60 -3.32 6.50
N ILE A 8 27.57 -3.32 5.16
CA ILE A 8 26.72 -4.24 4.38
C ILE A 8 27.31 -5.65 4.44
N VAL A 9 26.51 -6.60 4.94
CA VAL A 9 26.87 -8.03 5.05
C VAL A 9 26.41 -8.81 3.82
N ALA A 10 25.21 -8.51 3.28
CA ALA A 10 24.68 -9.20 2.12
C ALA A 10 23.66 -8.36 1.35
N VAL A 11 23.59 -8.58 0.04
CA VAL A 11 22.50 -8.16 -0.84
C VAL A 11 21.71 -9.41 -1.21
N LEU A 12 20.38 -9.35 -1.09
CA LEU A 12 19.44 -10.45 -1.29
C LEU A 12 18.57 -10.21 -2.52
N ASP A 13 17.73 -11.21 -2.87
CA ASP A 13 16.73 -11.16 -3.94
C ASP A 13 17.33 -11.01 -5.35
N TRP A 14 18.45 -11.71 -5.59
CA TRP A 14 19.14 -11.70 -6.88
C TRP A 14 18.34 -12.26 -8.05
N GLU A 15 17.23 -12.98 -7.78
CA GLU A 15 16.33 -13.50 -8.80
C GLU A 15 15.62 -12.41 -9.62
N VAL A 16 15.59 -11.17 -9.11
CA VAL A 16 15.06 -10.01 -9.84
C VAL A 16 16.15 -9.18 -10.52
N ALA A 17 17.41 -9.59 -10.43
CA ALA A 17 18.55 -8.88 -11.04
C ALA A 17 18.46 -8.87 -12.57
N HIS A 18 18.77 -7.75 -13.17
CA HIS A 18 18.78 -7.58 -14.63
C HIS A 18 19.74 -6.48 -15.05
N ILE A 19 20.09 -6.44 -16.34
CA ILE A 19 20.85 -5.34 -16.92
C ILE A 19 19.89 -4.19 -17.23
N GLY A 20 20.14 -3.01 -16.66
CA GLY A 20 19.26 -1.86 -16.81
C GLY A 20 19.86 -0.55 -16.35
N ASP A 21 19.00 0.41 -16.06
CA ASP A 21 19.38 1.73 -15.55
C ASP A 21 19.84 1.63 -14.08
N PRO A 22 21.08 2.02 -13.73
CA PRO A 22 21.54 1.98 -12.35
C PRO A 22 20.75 2.90 -11.40
N MET A 23 20.09 3.95 -11.90
CA MET A 23 19.23 4.81 -11.09
C MET A 23 18.01 4.05 -10.54
N ARG A 24 17.65 2.91 -11.16
CA ARG A 24 16.60 2.02 -10.66
C ARG A 24 16.93 1.41 -9.30
N ASP A 25 18.16 0.96 -9.10
CA ASP A 25 18.57 0.38 -7.82
C ASP A 25 18.57 1.44 -6.71
N LEU A 26 19.01 2.67 -7.04
CA LEU A 26 18.95 3.80 -6.12
C LEU A 26 17.50 4.19 -5.79
N GLY A 27 16.60 4.23 -6.76
CA GLY A 27 15.18 4.51 -6.55
C GLY A 27 14.49 3.38 -5.79
N TRP A 28 14.82 2.12 -6.07
CA TRP A 28 14.25 0.96 -5.41
C TRP A 28 14.48 0.95 -3.90
N ILE A 29 15.70 1.20 -3.44
CA ILE A 29 16.02 1.25 -2.02
C ILE A 29 15.34 2.45 -1.32
N CYS A 30 14.99 3.50 -2.07
CA CYS A 30 14.30 4.67 -1.54
C CYS A 30 12.76 4.47 -1.42
N THR A 31 12.20 3.42 -2.00
CA THR A 31 10.76 3.12 -1.93
C THR A 31 10.30 2.99 -0.47
N ASN A 32 9.20 3.64 -0.09
CA ASN A 32 8.73 3.72 1.29
C ASN A 32 8.45 2.35 1.93
N SER A 33 8.05 1.36 1.14
CA SER A 33 7.83 -0.02 1.60
C SER A 33 9.07 -0.63 2.28
N TRP A 34 10.28 -0.17 1.93
CA TRP A 34 11.56 -0.65 2.47
C TRP A 34 12.09 0.18 3.64
N ARG A 35 11.37 1.22 4.05
CA ARG A 35 11.76 2.08 5.20
C ARG A 35 11.31 1.53 6.54
N PHE A 36 10.48 0.51 6.57
CA PHE A 36 9.97 -0.16 7.78
C PHE A 36 9.45 0.80 8.85
N GLY A 37 8.72 1.85 8.42
CA GLY A 37 8.16 2.88 9.29
C GLY A 37 9.11 4.05 9.63
N ARG A 38 10.38 4.00 9.20
CA ARG A 38 11.39 5.06 9.38
C ARG A 38 11.30 6.06 8.22
N SER A 39 10.21 6.83 8.16
CA SER A 39 10.01 7.83 7.09
C SER A 39 11.03 8.98 7.14
N ASP A 40 11.66 9.20 8.29
CA ASP A 40 12.77 10.12 8.51
C ASP A 40 14.08 9.71 7.81
N LEU A 41 14.23 8.43 7.45
CA LEU A 41 15.40 7.87 6.77
C LEU A 41 14.95 7.24 5.44
N PRO A 42 14.92 8.02 4.36
CA PRO A 42 14.32 7.60 3.09
C PRO A 42 15.03 6.46 2.39
N VAL A 43 16.30 6.23 2.68
CA VAL A 43 17.08 5.15 2.09
C VAL A 43 17.01 3.91 2.98
N GLY A 44 16.12 2.98 2.65
CA GLY A 44 15.97 1.70 3.33
C GLY A 44 15.64 1.76 4.82
N GLY A 45 15.27 2.93 5.35
CA GLY A 45 15.03 3.16 6.78
C GLY A 45 16.32 3.33 7.60
N PHE A 46 17.48 3.52 6.98
CA PHE A 46 18.77 3.64 7.67
C PHE A 46 19.69 4.77 7.16
N GLY A 47 19.37 5.42 6.04
CA GLY A 47 20.18 6.49 5.45
C GLY A 47 19.35 7.59 4.78
N ASP A 48 20.03 8.61 4.29
CA ASP A 48 19.42 9.70 3.52
C ASP A 48 19.89 9.70 2.04
N TYR A 49 19.23 10.53 1.22
CA TYR A 49 19.51 10.60 -0.21
C TYR A 49 20.93 11.11 -0.51
N GLU A 50 21.42 12.11 0.25
CA GLU A 50 22.69 12.73 -0.02
C GLU A 50 23.84 11.75 0.22
N ASP A 51 23.77 10.98 1.31
CA ASP A 51 24.77 9.94 1.61
C ASP A 51 24.76 8.82 0.55
N LEU A 52 23.57 8.39 0.11
CA LEU A 52 23.43 7.39 -0.94
C LEU A 52 24.05 7.87 -2.25
N PHE A 53 23.73 9.11 -2.66
CA PHE A 53 24.20 9.67 -3.93
C PHE A 53 25.70 9.93 -3.91
N ALA A 54 26.21 10.54 -2.85
CA ALA A 54 27.65 10.75 -2.67
C ALA A 54 28.42 9.42 -2.64
N GLY A 55 27.89 8.41 -1.96
CA GLY A 55 28.48 7.08 -1.95
C GLY A 55 28.54 6.45 -3.34
N TYR A 56 27.45 6.49 -4.11
CA TYR A 56 27.40 5.99 -5.47
C TYR A 56 28.38 6.72 -6.39
N GLU A 57 28.38 8.06 -6.36
CA GLU A 57 29.24 8.91 -7.19
C GLU A 57 30.72 8.69 -6.90
N SER A 58 31.09 8.54 -5.62
CA SER A 58 32.47 8.31 -5.20
C SER A 58 33.07 7.00 -5.74
N VAL A 59 32.24 5.98 -5.94
CA VAL A 59 32.68 4.66 -6.43
C VAL A 59 32.53 4.54 -7.94
N SER A 60 31.40 5.01 -8.49
CA SER A 60 31.10 4.88 -9.92
C SER A 60 31.79 5.91 -10.80
N GLY A 61 32.18 7.08 -10.24
CA GLY A 61 32.65 8.24 -10.96
C GLY A 61 31.59 8.90 -11.85
N LYS A 62 30.31 8.58 -11.66
CA LYS A 62 29.15 9.07 -12.42
C LYS A 62 28.24 9.89 -11.52
N GLU A 63 27.81 11.03 -11.99
CA GLU A 63 26.82 11.87 -11.33
C GLU A 63 25.46 11.16 -11.28
N VAL A 64 24.76 11.32 -10.15
CA VAL A 64 23.41 10.78 -9.96
C VAL A 64 22.37 11.72 -10.55
N ASP A 65 21.57 11.20 -11.48
CA ASP A 65 20.39 11.88 -11.99
C ASP A 65 19.23 11.73 -10.97
N ARG A 66 19.04 12.75 -10.13
CA ARG A 66 18.08 12.76 -9.03
C ARG A 66 16.63 12.61 -9.50
N ASP A 67 16.28 13.21 -10.64
CA ASP A 67 14.94 13.13 -11.22
C ASP A 67 14.64 11.71 -11.71
N ARG A 68 15.63 11.03 -12.28
CA ARG A 68 15.51 9.62 -12.65
C ARG A 68 15.42 8.72 -11.43
N VAL A 69 16.16 8.97 -10.36
CA VAL A 69 16.02 8.22 -9.10
C VAL A 69 14.61 8.37 -8.55
N ARG A 70 14.08 9.60 -8.52
CA ARG A 70 12.70 9.86 -8.09
C ARG A 70 11.68 9.14 -8.97
N TRP A 71 11.87 9.14 -10.27
CA TRP A 71 11.00 8.38 -11.18
C TRP A 71 11.02 6.88 -10.86
N TRP A 72 12.21 6.33 -10.60
CA TRP A 72 12.37 4.92 -10.23
C TRP A 72 11.82 4.59 -8.84
N GLU A 73 11.79 5.52 -7.91
CA GLU A 73 11.12 5.38 -6.61
C GLU A 73 9.60 5.24 -6.79
N VAL A 74 9.01 6.08 -7.63
CA VAL A 74 7.58 5.96 -8.00
C VAL A 74 7.31 4.62 -8.70
N PHE A 75 8.14 4.28 -9.68
CA PHE A 75 8.00 3.01 -10.41
C PHE A 75 8.16 1.81 -9.47
N GLY A 76 9.07 1.87 -8.51
CA GLY A 76 9.25 0.84 -7.48
C GLY A 76 8.00 0.63 -6.64
N SER A 77 7.39 1.72 -6.17
CA SER A 77 6.12 1.67 -5.44
C SER A 77 5.01 1.06 -6.30
N PHE A 78 4.87 1.50 -7.55
CA PHE A 78 3.90 0.96 -8.50
C PHE A 78 4.13 -0.55 -8.76
N TRP A 79 5.39 -0.95 -9.03
CA TRP A 79 5.74 -2.33 -9.29
C TRP A 79 5.39 -3.25 -8.10
N TRP A 80 5.70 -2.79 -6.87
CA TRP A 80 5.36 -3.56 -5.67
C TRP A 80 3.85 -3.60 -5.40
N ALA A 81 3.09 -2.55 -5.75
CA ALA A 81 1.64 -2.58 -5.71
C ALA A 81 1.07 -3.73 -6.55
N ILE A 82 1.58 -3.92 -7.77
CA ILE A 82 1.20 -5.04 -8.65
C ILE A 82 1.66 -6.38 -8.07
N GLY A 83 2.88 -6.45 -7.51
CA GLY A 83 3.40 -7.64 -6.84
C GLY A 83 2.50 -8.10 -5.68
N CYS A 84 2.03 -7.17 -4.87
CA CYS A 84 1.07 -7.46 -3.80
C CYS A 84 -0.23 -8.08 -4.33
N LEU A 85 -0.80 -7.53 -5.41
CA LEU A 85 -2.00 -8.11 -6.05
C LEU A 85 -1.72 -9.51 -6.60
N GLY A 86 -0.52 -9.76 -7.15
CA GLY A 86 -0.08 -11.08 -7.56
C GLY A 86 -0.08 -12.10 -6.42
N MET A 87 0.24 -11.69 -5.19
CA MET A 87 0.15 -12.57 -4.02
C MET A 87 -1.30 -12.99 -3.72
N ALA A 88 -2.26 -12.06 -3.83
CA ALA A 88 -3.67 -12.40 -3.68
C ALA A 88 -4.16 -13.36 -4.77
N GLU A 89 -3.72 -13.16 -6.02
CA GLU A 89 -4.05 -14.07 -7.12
C GLU A 89 -3.41 -15.44 -6.92
N HIS A 90 -2.18 -15.50 -6.43
CA HIS A 90 -1.54 -16.77 -6.07
C HIS A 90 -2.33 -17.53 -4.98
N TYR A 91 -2.93 -16.83 -4.01
CA TYR A 91 -3.84 -17.45 -3.05
C TYR A 91 -5.08 -18.04 -3.73
N ARG A 92 -5.65 -17.38 -4.73
CA ARG A 92 -6.84 -17.86 -5.44
C ARG A 92 -6.56 -19.07 -6.31
N THR A 93 -5.47 -19.05 -7.07
CA THR A 93 -5.18 -19.99 -8.16
C THR A 93 -4.04 -20.96 -7.85
N GLY A 94 -3.10 -20.59 -6.96
CA GLY A 94 -1.93 -21.38 -6.60
C GLY A 94 -2.16 -22.36 -5.44
N PRO A 95 -1.14 -23.16 -5.09
CA PRO A 95 -1.22 -24.15 -4.01
C PRO A 95 -1.09 -23.55 -2.60
N ASP A 96 -0.48 -22.38 -2.45
CA ASP A 96 -0.26 -21.74 -1.15
C ASP A 96 -1.52 -21.01 -0.68
N LYS A 97 -2.20 -21.61 0.29
CA LYS A 97 -3.44 -21.11 0.92
C LYS A 97 -3.21 -20.49 2.29
N THR A 98 -1.98 -20.09 2.59
CA THR A 98 -1.68 -19.43 3.88
C THR A 98 -2.33 -18.05 3.97
N VAL A 99 -2.60 -17.61 5.19
CA VAL A 99 -3.18 -16.27 5.48
C VAL A 99 -2.24 -15.12 5.07
N GLU A 100 -0.96 -15.38 4.87
CA GLU A 100 0.01 -14.39 4.41
C GLU A 100 -0.31 -13.83 3.03
N ARG A 101 -0.72 -14.69 2.09
CA ARG A 101 -0.94 -14.30 0.69
C ARG A 101 -2.01 -13.22 0.52
N PRO A 102 -3.24 -13.38 1.04
CA PRO A 102 -4.24 -12.31 0.95
C PRO A 102 -3.89 -11.09 1.80
N ALA A 103 -3.21 -11.27 2.95
CA ALA A 103 -2.74 -10.16 3.76
C ALA A 103 -1.72 -9.30 3.00
N ILE A 104 -0.76 -9.92 2.27
CA ILE A 104 0.17 -9.19 1.39
C ILE A 104 -0.61 -8.49 0.25
N GLY A 105 -1.63 -9.13 -0.31
CA GLY A 105 -2.48 -8.51 -1.33
C GLY A 105 -3.08 -7.17 -0.91
N ARG A 106 -3.48 -7.03 0.36
CA ARG A 106 -4.02 -5.77 0.92
C ARG A 106 -2.96 -4.68 1.08
N ARG A 107 -1.68 -5.02 1.12
CA ARG A 107 -0.58 -4.04 1.16
C ARG A 107 -0.39 -3.27 -0.15
N SER A 108 -1.09 -3.65 -1.23
CA SER A 108 -1.12 -2.87 -2.46
C SER A 108 -1.54 -1.41 -2.21
N SER A 109 -2.45 -1.15 -1.28
CA SER A 109 -2.89 0.20 -0.91
C SER A 109 -1.78 1.07 -0.29
N GLU A 110 -0.83 0.45 0.44
CA GLU A 110 0.38 1.12 0.96
C GLU A 110 1.20 1.73 -0.20
N CYS A 111 1.45 0.92 -1.22
CA CYS A 111 2.23 1.35 -2.38
C CYS A 111 1.47 2.37 -3.25
N GLN A 112 0.15 2.26 -3.32
CA GLN A 112 -0.68 3.22 -4.04
C GLN A 112 -0.66 4.59 -3.36
N VAL A 113 -0.74 4.66 -2.02
CA VAL A 113 -0.63 5.95 -1.31
C VAL A 113 0.76 6.58 -1.45
N ASP A 114 1.82 5.77 -1.54
CA ASP A 114 3.16 6.28 -1.83
C ASP A 114 3.20 6.90 -3.23
N CYS A 115 2.63 6.26 -4.25
CA CYS A 115 2.55 6.83 -5.59
C CYS A 115 1.81 8.18 -5.59
N VAL A 116 0.62 8.27 -4.96
CA VAL A 116 -0.13 9.54 -4.95
C VAL A 116 0.56 10.62 -4.13
N ASN A 117 1.26 10.28 -3.04
CA ASN A 117 2.04 11.24 -2.28
C ASN A 117 3.22 11.81 -3.07
N LEU A 118 3.85 11.00 -3.93
CA LEU A 118 4.97 11.41 -4.76
C LEU A 118 4.54 12.20 -6.01
N LEU A 119 3.42 11.84 -6.63
CA LEU A 119 2.99 12.37 -7.92
C LEU A 119 1.98 13.52 -7.80
N ILE A 120 1.02 13.40 -6.89
CA ILE A 120 -0.10 14.33 -6.71
C ILE A 120 -0.30 14.64 -5.21
N PRO A 121 0.67 15.29 -4.54
CA PRO A 121 0.59 15.57 -3.11
C PRO A 121 -0.63 16.43 -2.75
N GLY A 122 -1.13 16.27 -1.54
CA GLY A 122 -2.27 17.03 -1.03
C GLY A 122 -2.93 16.29 0.15
N ASN A 123 -3.81 16.97 0.87
CA ASN A 123 -4.50 16.41 2.02
C ASN A 123 -5.83 15.77 1.62
N VAL A 124 -6.20 14.72 2.32
CA VAL A 124 -7.47 14.02 2.13
C VAL A 124 -8.16 13.83 3.46
N GLU A 125 -9.44 14.18 3.51
CA GLU A 125 -10.29 13.87 4.64
C GLU A 125 -10.71 12.39 4.59
N LEU A 126 -10.52 11.70 5.71
CA LEU A 126 -10.92 10.30 5.82
C LEU A 126 -12.44 10.19 5.99
N VAL A 127 -13.01 9.14 5.41
CA VAL A 127 -14.42 8.82 5.64
C VAL A 127 -14.66 8.47 7.12
N ALA A 128 -15.79 8.94 7.63
CA ALA A 128 -16.20 8.62 9.00
C ALA A 128 -16.59 7.13 9.11
N THR A 129 -16.36 6.56 10.29
CA THR A 129 -16.84 5.22 10.62
C THR A 129 -18.36 5.21 10.75
N GLU A 130 -19.01 4.17 10.25
CA GLU A 130 -20.40 3.89 10.54
C GLU A 130 -20.49 3.00 11.78
N THR A 131 -21.07 3.52 12.84
CA THR A 131 -21.56 2.70 13.94
C THR A 131 -23.01 2.36 13.61
N GLU A 132 -23.25 1.23 12.97
CA GLU A 132 -24.61 0.73 12.80
C GLU A 132 -25.19 0.37 14.17
N HIS A 133 -25.92 1.30 14.76
CA HIS A 133 -26.72 1.04 15.97
C HIS A 133 -28.05 0.37 15.66
N GLY A 134 -28.21 -0.21 14.47
CA GLY A 134 -29.49 -0.73 13.98
C GLY A 134 -29.60 -2.23 13.73
N SER A 135 -28.52 -2.99 13.85
CA SER A 135 -28.63 -4.46 13.73
C SER A 135 -29.21 -5.06 14.99
N ASN A 136 -30.35 -5.75 14.85
CA ASN A 136 -30.96 -6.57 15.93
C ASN A 136 -30.29 -7.95 16.06
N GLU A 137 -29.21 -8.21 15.31
CA GLU A 137 -28.45 -9.45 15.38
C GLU A 137 -27.62 -9.51 16.66
N MET A 138 -27.67 -10.67 17.32
CA MET A 138 -26.92 -10.91 18.55
C MET A 138 -26.23 -12.28 18.47
N PRO A 139 -24.90 -12.32 18.41
CA PRO A 139 -23.94 -11.20 18.33
C PRO A 139 -23.88 -10.58 16.93
N ARG A 140 -23.41 -9.34 16.86
CA ARG A 140 -23.17 -8.64 15.59
C ARG A 140 -21.89 -9.17 14.91
N MET A 141 -21.77 -8.93 13.59
CA MET A 141 -20.62 -9.41 12.80
C MET A 141 -19.29 -8.93 13.38
N GLU A 142 -19.18 -7.66 13.72
CA GLU A 142 -17.95 -7.11 14.29
C GLU A 142 -17.60 -7.73 15.66
N GLU A 143 -18.58 -8.10 16.47
CA GLU A 143 -18.34 -8.76 17.76
C GLU A 143 -17.74 -10.16 17.58
N LEU A 144 -18.21 -10.90 16.56
CA LEU A 144 -17.62 -12.18 16.18
C LEU A 144 -16.18 -12.03 15.70
N LEU A 145 -15.92 -11.06 14.82
CA LEU A 145 -14.58 -10.80 14.30
C LEU A 145 -13.62 -10.34 15.41
N VAL A 146 -14.09 -9.47 16.31
CA VAL A 146 -13.33 -9.00 17.47
C VAL A 146 -12.98 -10.16 18.40
N SER A 147 -13.93 -11.02 18.74
CA SER A 147 -13.68 -12.15 19.64
C SER A 147 -12.62 -13.12 19.10
N VAL A 148 -12.65 -13.43 17.80
CA VAL A 148 -11.64 -14.29 17.16
C VAL A 148 -10.27 -13.59 17.10
N ARG A 149 -10.24 -12.29 16.78
CA ARG A 149 -9.02 -11.51 16.79
C ARG A 149 -8.35 -11.50 18.17
N ASP A 150 -9.12 -11.27 19.21
CA ASP A 150 -8.61 -11.16 20.57
C ASP A 150 -8.12 -12.52 21.09
N PHE A 151 -8.82 -13.62 20.78
CA PHE A 151 -8.33 -14.97 21.03
C PHE A 151 -6.96 -15.22 20.36
N LEU A 152 -6.79 -14.82 19.10
CA LEU A 152 -5.49 -14.96 18.43
C LEU A 152 -4.38 -14.16 19.12
N ARG A 153 -4.67 -12.93 19.60
CA ARG A 153 -3.70 -12.06 20.24
C ARG A 153 -3.40 -12.43 21.68
N GLU A 154 -4.42 -12.74 22.44
CA GLU A 154 -4.30 -12.87 23.90
C GLU A 154 -3.99 -14.29 24.33
N GLU A 155 -4.35 -15.28 23.52
CA GLU A 155 -4.08 -16.69 23.83
C GLU A 155 -3.06 -17.28 22.85
N VAL A 156 -3.41 -17.41 21.57
CA VAL A 156 -2.56 -18.13 20.61
C VAL A 156 -1.15 -17.52 20.49
N MET A 157 -1.03 -16.19 20.41
CA MET A 157 0.28 -15.54 20.33
C MET A 157 1.07 -15.62 21.63
N ARG A 158 0.43 -15.73 22.80
CA ARG A 158 1.13 -15.92 24.08
C ARG A 158 1.65 -17.34 24.26
N GLU A 159 0.89 -18.33 23.77
CA GLU A 159 1.19 -19.75 23.95
C GLU A 159 2.07 -20.34 22.86
N THR A 160 2.32 -19.61 21.76
CA THR A 160 3.07 -20.11 20.60
C THR A 160 4.31 -19.27 20.29
N GLN A 161 5.23 -19.87 19.54
CA GLN A 161 6.45 -19.21 19.03
C GLN A 161 6.68 -19.54 17.55
N GLY A 162 7.66 -18.88 16.93
CA GLY A 162 8.06 -19.11 15.55
C GLY A 162 6.92 -18.87 14.54
N ARG A 163 6.77 -19.78 13.59
CA ARG A 163 5.83 -19.62 12.47
C ARG A 163 4.38 -19.53 12.91
N THR A 164 3.95 -20.32 13.89
CA THR A 164 2.56 -20.29 14.38
C THR A 164 2.21 -18.93 14.99
N ASN A 165 3.11 -18.40 15.82
CA ASN A 165 2.96 -17.05 16.39
C ASN A 165 2.87 -15.98 15.30
N PHE A 166 3.77 -16.05 14.30
CA PHE A 166 3.76 -15.14 13.17
C PHE A 166 2.43 -15.20 12.39
N LEU A 167 1.93 -16.40 12.07
CA LEU A 167 0.66 -16.57 11.35
C LEU A 167 -0.54 -16.11 12.17
N ALA A 168 -0.55 -16.31 13.48
CA ALA A 168 -1.59 -15.78 14.37
C ALA A 168 -1.62 -14.24 14.35
N ARG A 169 -0.45 -13.59 14.31
CA ARG A 169 -0.34 -12.14 14.13
C ARG A 169 -0.90 -11.68 12.78
N VAL A 170 -0.53 -12.34 11.70
CA VAL A 170 -1.05 -12.02 10.36
C VAL A 170 -2.55 -12.20 10.30
N ALA A 171 -3.08 -13.30 10.85
CA ALA A 171 -4.52 -13.57 10.91
C ALA A 171 -5.27 -12.49 11.71
N SER A 172 -4.75 -12.12 12.89
CA SER A 172 -5.38 -11.07 13.71
C SER A 172 -5.40 -9.70 13.03
N ASN A 173 -4.34 -9.36 12.27
CA ASN A 173 -4.30 -8.13 11.48
C ASN A 173 -5.30 -8.19 10.29
N SER A 174 -5.48 -9.36 9.67
CA SER A 174 -6.49 -9.54 8.62
C SER A 174 -7.90 -9.34 9.15
N LEU A 175 -8.19 -9.77 10.38
CA LEU A 175 -9.47 -9.51 11.04
C LEU A 175 -9.66 -8.01 11.32
N ASP A 176 -8.61 -7.28 11.73
CA ASP A 176 -8.70 -5.82 11.86
C ASP A 176 -9.05 -5.13 10.54
N ILE A 177 -8.51 -5.61 9.42
CA ILE A 177 -8.88 -5.09 8.08
C ILE A 177 -10.36 -5.33 7.82
N ALA A 178 -10.85 -6.56 8.05
CA ALA A 178 -12.25 -6.91 7.84
C ALA A 178 -13.21 -6.07 8.73
N ILE A 179 -12.85 -5.85 9.99
CA ILE A 179 -13.62 -5.00 10.91
C ILE A 179 -13.69 -3.56 10.40
N ARG A 180 -12.56 -2.97 9.99
CA ARG A 180 -12.54 -1.60 9.45
C ARG A 180 -13.30 -1.49 8.13
N GLU A 181 -13.18 -2.49 7.25
CA GLU A 181 -13.95 -2.51 6.00
C GLU A 181 -15.46 -2.58 6.25
N GLN A 182 -15.90 -3.31 7.28
CA GLN A 182 -17.30 -3.38 7.68
C GLN A 182 -17.86 -2.00 8.08
N VAL A 183 -17.09 -1.20 8.81
CA VAL A 183 -17.57 0.09 9.36
C VAL A 183 -17.24 1.31 8.49
N MET A 184 -16.39 1.18 7.49
CA MET A 184 -15.96 2.30 6.62
C MET A 184 -16.23 2.06 5.14
N GLY A 185 -16.36 0.79 4.73
CA GLY A 185 -16.36 0.40 3.31
C GLY A 185 -17.54 0.97 2.52
N SER A 186 -18.73 1.04 3.11
CA SER A 186 -19.91 1.61 2.43
C SER A 186 -19.70 3.08 2.09
N ARG A 187 -19.25 3.88 3.05
CA ARG A 187 -18.97 5.31 2.84
C ARG A 187 -17.84 5.57 1.86
N LEU A 188 -16.80 4.72 1.91
CA LEU A 188 -15.73 4.79 0.92
C LEU A 188 -16.27 4.57 -0.49
N LYS A 189 -17.06 3.50 -0.71
CA LYS A 189 -17.64 3.18 -2.03
C LYS A 189 -18.58 4.27 -2.52
N GLU A 190 -19.42 4.82 -1.65
CA GLU A 190 -20.30 5.94 -1.99
C GLU A 190 -19.51 7.19 -2.39
N GLY A 191 -18.47 7.52 -1.62
CA GLY A 191 -17.59 8.64 -1.92
C GLY A 191 -16.83 8.47 -3.23
N GLU A 192 -16.42 7.23 -3.54
CA GLU A 192 -15.76 6.86 -4.79
C GLU A 192 -16.70 6.99 -5.98
N VAL A 193 -17.93 6.45 -5.89
CA VAL A 193 -18.95 6.58 -6.96
C VAL A 193 -19.25 8.05 -7.25
N LYS A 194 -19.43 8.88 -6.22
CA LYS A 194 -19.70 10.33 -6.41
C LYS A 194 -18.58 11.04 -7.18
N ARG A 195 -17.33 10.66 -6.95
CA ARG A 195 -16.17 11.24 -7.65
C ARG A 195 -16.02 10.70 -9.06
N LEU A 196 -16.17 9.39 -9.24
CA LEU A 196 -16.15 8.76 -10.56
C LEU A 196 -17.20 9.33 -11.49
N ASN A 197 -18.46 9.49 -11.03
CA ASN A 197 -19.53 10.07 -11.83
C ASN A 197 -19.13 11.44 -12.39
N LYS A 198 -18.41 12.27 -11.59
CA LYS A 198 -17.93 13.58 -12.04
C LYS A 198 -16.83 13.47 -13.08
N VAL A 199 -15.90 12.51 -12.92
CA VAL A 199 -14.76 12.34 -13.83
C VAL A 199 -15.18 11.75 -15.16
N VAL A 200 -16.04 10.71 -15.15
CA VAL A 200 -16.47 10.02 -16.38
C VAL A 200 -17.79 10.54 -16.95
N HIS A 201 -18.38 11.57 -16.33
CA HIS A 201 -19.64 12.22 -16.74
C HIS A 201 -20.78 11.21 -17.00
N ARG A 202 -20.91 10.21 -16.14
CA ARG A 202 -21.89 9.14 -16.29
C ARG A 202 -22.28 8.58 -14.93
N ASP A 203 -23.53 8.11 -14.79
CA ASP A 203 -24.00 7.28 -13.69
C ASP A 203 -23.78 5.78 -13.98
N GLY A 204 -23.59 4.99 -12.93
CA GLY A 204 -23.42 3.56 -13.04
C GLY A 204 -23.01 2.92 -11.72
N THR A 205 -22.86 1.61 -11.73
CA THR A 205 -22.25 0.85 -10.61
C THR A 205 -20.76 1.18 -10.49
N LEU A 206 -20.20 0.98 -9.30
CA LEU A 206 -18.79 1.25 -9.05
C LEU A 206 -17.87 0.54 -10.06
N ASP A 207 -18.13 -0.73 -10.35
CA ASP A 207 -17.32 -1.49 -11.30
C ASP A 207 -17.44 -0.97 -12.74
N GLU A 208 -18.64 -0.61 -13.18
CA GLU A 208 -18.85 0.00 -14.51
C GLU A 208 -18.10 1.32 -14.66
N LEU A 209 -18.12 2.15 -13.62
CA LEU A 209 -17.46 3.44 -13.61
C LEU A 209 -15.93 3.31 -13.60
N ARG A 210 -15.39 2.39 -12.78
CA ARG A 210 -13.96 2.06 -12.76
C ARG A 210 -13.48 1.58 -14.14
N TRP A 211 -14.21 0.66 -14.76
CA TRP A 211 -13.88 0.16 -16.09
C TRP A 211 -14.01 1.23 -17.17
N LYS A 212 -15.00 2.12 -17.04
CA LYS A 212 -15.13 3.28 -17.95
C LYS A 212 -13.90 4.17 -17.84
N LEU A 213 -13.50 4.56 -16.63
CA LEU A 213 -12.30 5.38 -16.41
C LEU A 213 -11.05 4.72 -16.99
N VAL A 214 -10.83 3.43 -16.75
CA VAL A 214 -9.69 2.69 -17.32
C VAL A 214 -9.68 2.73 -18.85
N LYS A 215 -10.84 2.55 -19.49
CA LYS A 215 -10.94 2.61 -20.95
C LYS A 215 -10.69 4.01 -21.48
N ASP A 216 -11.21 5.03 -20.81
CA ASP A 216 -11.08 6.43 -21.22
C ASP A 216 -9.63 6.93 -21.13
N ILE A 217 -8.92 6.57 -20.04
CA ILE A 217 -7.48 6.88 -19.93
C ILE A 217 -6.69 6.16 -21.01
N ARG A 218 -6.94 4.87 -21.25
CA ARG A 218 -6.22 4.08 -22.26
C ARG A 218 -6.45 4.58 -23.68
N SER A 219 -7.63 5.13 -23.98
CA SER A 219 -7.96 5.70 -25.27
C SER A 219 -7.64 7.18 -25.39
N GLN A 220 -7.05 7.78 -24.36
CA GLN A 220 -6.78 9.23 -24.27
C GLN A 220 -8.06 10.10 -24.40
N ALA A 221 -9.22 9.55 -24.04
CA ALA A 221 -10.47 10.28 -23.95
C ALA A 221 -10.56 11.14 -22.68
N ILE A 222 -9.79 10.79 -21.65
CA ILE A 222 -9.56 11.56 -20.43
C ILE A 222 -8.06 11.78 -20.29
N GLU A 223 -7.65 13.03 -20.22
CA GLU A 223 -6.28 13.43 -19.96
C GLU A 223 -5.93 13.28 -18.47
N LEU A 224 -4.63 13.18 -18.14
CA LEU A 224 -4.18 12.95 -16.77
C LEU A 224 -4.43 14.16 -15.83
N ASP A 225 -4.61 15.35 -16.38
CA ASP A 225 -4.96 16.59 -15.68
C ASP A 225 -6.46 16.87 -15.68
N ALA A 226 -7.29 15.92 -16.09
CA ALA A 226 -8.73 16.08 -16.17
C ALA A 226 -9.33 16.51 -14.82
N PRO A 227 -10.26 17.48 -14.81
CA PRO A 227 -10.86 17.98 -13.57
C PRO A 227 -11.46 16.86 -12.71
N GLY A 228 -11.04 16.79 -11.46
CA GLY A 228 -11.52 15.82 -10.48
C GLY A 228 -10.82 14.45 -10.50
N LEU A 229 -9.95 14.17 -11.48
CA LEU A 229 -9.22 12.90 -11.52
C LEU A 229 -8.26 12.76 -10.34
N GLU A 230 -7.50 13.81 -10.03
CA GLU A 230 -6.59 13.80 -8.86
C GLU A 230 -7.36 13.62 -7.54
N ASP A 231 -8.47 14.36 -7.34
CA ASP A 231 -9.32 14.21 -6.14
C ASP A 231 -9.87 12.79 -6.02
N TYR A 232 -10.31 12.20 -7.13
CA TYR A 232 -10.75 10.81 -7.15
C TYR A 232 -9.65 9.84 -6.74
N LEU A 233 -8.47 9.94 -7.36
CA LEU A 233 -7.34 9.04 -7.09
C LEU A 233 -6.89 9.17 -5.62
N ARG A 234 -6.70 10.39 -5.15
CA ARG A 234 -6.28 10.62 -3.76
C ARG A 234 -7.31 10.13 -2.77
N PHE A 235 -8.57 10.51 -2.94
CA PHE A 235 -9.64 10.08 -2.03
C PHE A 235 -9.70 8.56 -1.92
N THR A 236 -9.72 7.87 -3.06
CA THR A 236 -9.89 6.41 -3.09
C THR A 236 -8.70 5.70 -2.44
N VAL A 237 -7.49 6.09 -2.81
CA VAL A 237 -6.27 5.43 -2.34
C VAL A 237 -6.02 5.70 -0.85
N VAL A 238 -6.17 6.96 -0.40
CA VAL A 238 -5.92 7.34 0.99
C VAL A 238 -6.94 6.70 1.94
N ASN A 239 -8.22 6.69 1.55
CA ASN A 239 -9.23 6.03 2.36
C ASN A 239 -9.09 4.50 2.34
N GLN A 240 -8.65 3.89 1.22
CA GLN A 240 -8.39 2.46 1.19
C GLN A 240 -7.24 2.07 2.13
N VAL A 241 -6.12 2.80 2.12
CA VAL A 241 -5.00 2.49 3.03
C VAL A 241 -5.37 2.71 4.50
N SER A 242 -6.30 3.62 4.80
CA SER A 242 -6.81 3.79 6.18
C SER A 242 -7.57 2.56 6.69
N ILE A 243 -8.22 1.83 5.79
CA ILE A 243 -8.83 0.52 6.09
C ILE A 243 -7.76 -0.57 6.23
N ASP A 244 -6.86 -0.67 5.27
CA ASP A 244 -5.91 -1.78 5.18
C ASP A 244 -4.78 -1.63 6.20
N GLN A 245 -4.15 -0.44 6.29
CA GLN A 245 -2.97 -0.19 7.11
C GLN A 245 -2.96 1.21 7.74
N PRO A 246 -3.80 1.48 8.76
CA PRO A 246 -3.94 2.82 9.35
C PRO A 246 -2.65 3.34 10.02
N LYS A 247 -1.68 2.47 10.28
CA LYS A 247 -0.38 2.82 10.87
C LYS A 247 0.71 3.04 9.82
N TYR A 248 0.39 2.90 8.54
CA TYR A 248 1.37 3.07 7.48
C TYR A 248 1.87 4.51 7.41
N SER A 249 3.18 4.69 7.23
CA SER A 249 3.80 6.03 7.22
C SER A 249 3.28 6.92 6.09
N GLY A 250 3.04 6.35 4.91
CA GLY A 250 2.47 7.07 3.77
C GLY A 250 1.06 7.63 4.02
N LEU A 251 0.25 7.00 4.88
CA LEU A 251 -1.04 7.56 5.27
C LEU A 251 -0.87 8.85 6.07
N LYS A 252 0.08 8.90 6.99
CA LYS A 252 0.35 10.13 7.76
C LYS A 252 0.70 11.30 6.84
N THR A 253 1.52 11.07 5.84
CA THR A 253 1.87 12.08 4.82
C THR A 253 0.65 12.57 4.03
N ALA A 254 -0.31 11.70 3.78
CA ALA A 254 -1.50 12.01 2.96
C ALA A 254 -2.58 12.80 3.71
N ILE A 255 -2.57 12.82 5.05
CA ILE A 255 -3.58 13.48 5.90
C ILE A 255 -3.02 14.61 6.76
N SER A 256 -1.72 14.92 6.64
CA SER A 256 -1.01 15.97 7.41
C SER A 256 -1.13 17.39 6.83
#